data_07579c1891b22616767999c4625f9d2f
#
_entry.id   07579c1891b22616767999c4625f9d2f
#
_cell.length_a   1.000
_cell.length_b   1.000
_cell.length_c   1.000
_cell.angle_alpha   90.00
_cell.angle_beta   90.00
_cell.angle_gamma   90.00
#
_symmetry.space_group_name_H-M   'P 1'
#
loop_
_entity.id
_entity.type
_entity.pdbx_description
1 polymer ?
#
loop_
_entity_poly.entity_id
_entity_poly.type
_entity_poly.pdbx_seq_one_letter_code
_entity_poly.pdbx_strand_id
1 'polypeptide(L)'
;MAVLDDAEILTQTPMTMPEARGPLSAAVTTALTAGTPTGELRRLATVAVEAAADVLTDDDVQLALFVLYELHYGGIAGVDDDLEWNPDLLAARAVLEVAHEAAVRAAVPRPERPAPTAEAVSAALFALTGEDSGPSLSRWVARKADRSHIREFLVQKSVYTLKEADPHSWAIPRLSGRAKSALVEIQSDEYGGGRPKRIHSAIFARTMRAAGLDDAYGTYVDLVPAVNLAALNTMSLFGLHRRLRGAVVGHLAAFEMTSSVPSRLYGDGFRRNGFDADATWYFDEHVEADAVHEQIAGRDLAGGLVEADPTMLDDVLFGAAACMVVEGMVGAHVLAAWEAGGSSLRRPLAEAAA
;
A
#
# COMPACT_ATOMS: atom_id res chain seq x y z
N MET A 1 -21.74 27.20 -3.33
CA MET A 1 -21.47 25.97 -2.58
C MET A 1 -22.51 24.95 -3.03
N ALA A 2 -22.22 24.18 -4.08
CA ALA A 2 -23.12 23.13 -4.55
C ALA A 2 -23.10 22.00 -3.51
N VAL A 3 -24.23 21.65 -2.96
CA VAL A 3 -24.41 20.45 -2.15
C VAL A 3 -24.24 19.29 -3.12
N LEU A 4 -23.10 18.60 -3.08
CA LEU A 4 -22.89 17.37 -3.82
C LEU A 4 -23.94 16.36 -3.35
N ASP A 5 -24.64 15.77 -4.30
CA ASP A 5 -25.71 14.79 -4.09
C ASP A 5 -25.13 13.57 -3.34
N ASP A 6 -25.90 12.99 -2.41
CA ASP A 6 -25.48 11.79 -1.64
C ASP A 6 -25.29 10.54 -2.53
N ALA A 7 -25.65 10.64 -3.81
CA ALA A 7 -25.43 9.60 -4.82
C ALA A 7 -23.96 9.45 -5.29
N GLU A 8 -23.07 10.39 -4.94
CA GLU A 8 -21.61 10.33 -5.26
C GLU A 8 -20.77 9.68 -4.16
N ILE A 9 -21.37 9.04 -3.16
CA ILE A 9 -20.64 8.24 -2.19
C ILE A 9 -20.15 7.00 -2.97
N LEU A 10 -18.82 6.87 -3.10
CA LEU A 10 -18.18 5.72 -3.75
C LEU A 10 -18.75 4.42 -3.16
N THR A 11 -19.61 3.74 -3.92
CA THR A 11 -19.79 2.31 -3.71
C THR A 11 -18.51 1.66 -4.22
N GLN A 12 -17.78 1.00 -3.34
CA GLN A 12 -16.60 0.24 -3.75
C GLN A 12 -17.04 -0.83 -4.74
N THR A 13 -16.83 -0.56 -6.04
CA THR A 13 -17.08 -1.56 -7.08
C THR A 13 -15.91 -2.53 -7.10
N PRO A 14 -16.18 -3.85 -7.25
CA PRO A 14 -15.12 -4.82 -7.42
C PRO A 14 -14.16 -4.40 -8.55
N MET A 15 -12.86 -4.63 -8.32
CA MET A 15 -11.83 -4.32 -9.30
C MET A 15 -12.05 -5.13 -10.58
N THR A 16 -11.80 -4.54 -11.75
CA THR A 16 -11.72 -5.29 -13.01
C THR A 16 -10.51 -6.23 -13.00
N MET A 17 -10.64 -7.43 -13.57
CA MET A 17 -9.54 -8.37 -13.71
C MET A 17 -8.41 -7.74 -14.54
N PRO A 18 -7.18 -7.64 -14.00
CA PRO A 18 -6.05 -7.07 -14.74
C PRO A 18 -5.54 -7.99 -15.85
N GLU A 19 -4.82 -7.41 -16.81
CA GLU A 19 -4.13 -8.15 -17.87
C GLU A 19 -3.01 -9.03 -17.29
N ALA A 20 -2.92 -10.28 -17.69
CA ALA A 20 -1.86 -11.17 -17.26
C ALA A 20 -0.47 -10.65 -17.69
N ARG A 21 0.54 -10.86 -16.84
CA ARG A 21 1.92 -10.40 -17.08
C ARG A 21 2.90 -11.54 -17.37
N GLY A 22 2.41 -12.79 -17.23
CA GLY A 22 3.18 -13.99 -17.50
C GLY A 22 2.34 -15.25 -17.33
N PRO A 23 2.96 -16.43 -17.39
CA PRO A 23 2.25 -17.71 -17.37
C PRO A 23 1.49 -17.96 -16.06
N LEU A 24 2.02 -17.52 -14.91
CA LEU A 24 1.38 -17.72 -13.61
C LEU A 24 0.14 -16.83 -13.48
N SER A 25 0.24 -15.53 -13.70
CA SER A 25 -0.89 -14.60 -13.62
C SER A 25 -1.97 -14.94 -14.64
N ALA A 26 -1.60 -15.42 -15.85
CA ALA A 26 -2.55 -15.92 -16.83
C ALA A 26 -3.33 -17.15 -16.33
N ALA A 27 -2.64 -18.09 -15.67
CA ALA A 27 -3.28 -19.28 -15.11
C ALA A 27 -4.20 -18.91 -13.94
N VAL A 28 -3.80 -17.99 -13.06
CA VAL A 28 -4.63 -17.48 -11.96
C VAL A 28 -5.87 -16.80 -12.51
N THR A 29 -5.73 -15.86 -13.45
CA THR A 29 -6.84 -15.15 -14.09
C THR A 29 -7.82 -16.13 -14.73
N THR A 30 -7.31 -17.12 -15.49
CA THR A 30 -8.14 -18.15 -16.13
C THR A 30 -8.91 -18.98 -15.10
N ALA A 31 -8.24 -19.41 -14.03
CA ALA A 31 -8.87 -20.21 -12.97
C ALA A 31 -9.98 -19.45 -12.24
N LEU A 32 -9.78 -18.17 -11.95
CA LEU A 32 -10.76 -17.31 -11.31
C LEU A 32 -11.97 -17.05 -12.24
N THR A 33 -11.72 -16.72 -13.51
CA THR A 33 -12.78 -16.43 -14.48
C THR A 33 -13.61 -17.66 -14.80
N ALA A 34 -12.98 -18.85 -14.87
CA ALA A 34 -13.67 -20.11 -15.11
C ALA A 34 -14.34 -20.70 -13.85
N GLY A 35 -14.03 -20.18 -12.65
CA GLY A 35 -14.48 -20.72 -11.37
C GLY A 35 -13.95 -22.12 -11.07
N THR A 36 -12.83 -22.52 -11.68
CA THR A 36 -12.30 -23.90 -11.59
C THR A 36 -10.80 -23.92 -11.26
N PRO A 37 -10.37 -23.38 -10.08
CA PRO A 37 -8.98 -23.50 -9.68
C PRO A 37 -8.60 -24.96 -9.42
N THR A 38 -7.34 -25.27 -9.69
CA THR A 38 -6.80 -26.62 -9.53
C THR A 38 -5.44 -26.59 -8.86
N GLY A 39 -5.00 -27.74 -8.31
CA GLY A 39 -3.66 -27.90 -7.71
C GLY A 39 -2.48 -27.61 -8.65
N GLU A 40 -2.72 -27.49 -9.94
CA GLU A 40 -1.72 -27.06 -10.94
C GLU A 40 -1.21 -25.63 -10.68
N LEU A 41 -2.05 -24.74 -10.12
CA LEU A 41 -1.65 -23.37 -9.77
C LEU A 41 -0.49 -23.35 -8.78
N ARG A 42 -0.47 -24.27 -7.80
CA ARG A 42 0.64 -24.39 -6.85
C ARG A 42 1.95 -24.75 -7.57
N ARG A 43 1.91 -25.66 -8.53
CA ARG A 43 3.09 -26.03 -9.33
C ARG A 43 3.59 -24.85 -10.15
N LEU A 44 2.69 -24.13 -10.81
CA LEU A 44 3.04 -22.94 -11.59
C LEU A 44 3.64 -21.83 -10.71
N ALA A 45 3.08 -21.61 -9.51
CA ALA A 45 3.63 -20.67 -8.54
C ALA A 45 5.07 -21.06 -8.14
N THR A 46 5.34 -22.35 -7.90
CA THR A 46 6.70 -22.84 -7.60
C THR A 46 7.66 -22.55 -8.76
N VAL A 47 7.26 -22.88 -9.99
CA VAL A 47 8.09 -22.65 -11.19
C VAL A 47 8.36 -21.15 -11.40
N ALA A 48 7.36 -20.30 -11.22
CA ALA A 48 7.51 -18.84 -11.37
C ALA A 48 8.50 -18.27 -10.34
N VAL A 49 8.37 -18.67 -9.07
CA VAL A 49 9.29 -18.23 -8.00
C VAL A 49 10.72 -18.70 -8.26
N GLU A 50 10.92 -19.95 -8.69
CA GLU A 50 12.25 -20.50 -9.00
C GLU A 50 12.89 -19.81 -10.23
N ALA A 51 12.09 -19.31 -11.16
CA ALA A 51 12.56 -18.64 -12.37
C ALA A 51 12.81 -17.13 -12.15
N ALA A 52 12.20 -16.52 -11.12
CA ALA A 52 12.32 -15.10 -10.84
C ALA A 52 13.76 -14.75 -10.42
N ALA A 53 14.37 -13.79 -11.11
CA ALA A 53 15.69 -13.28 -10.75
C ALA A 53 15.63 -12.46 -9.43
N ASP A 54 14.54 -11.72 -9.25
CA ASP A 54 14.18 -10.99 -8.02
C ASP A 54 12.66 -11.00 -7.87
N VAL A 55 12.19 -11.66 -6.83
CA VAL A 55 10.76 -11.83 -6.55
C VAL A 55 10.03 -10.48 -6.39
N LEU A 56 10.67 -9.46 -5.79
CA LEU A 56 10.04 -8.16 -5.53
C LEU A 56 9.83 -7.32 -6.80
N THR A 57 10.55 -7.63 -7.86
CA THR A 57 10.46 -6.92 -9.14
C THR A 57 9.95 -7.78 -10.29
N ASP A 58 9.58 -9.05 -10.01
CA ASP A 58 9.01 -9.95 -11.02
C ASP A 58 7.53 -9.62 -11.27
N ASP A 59 7.23 -9.25 -12.50
CA ASP A 59 5.90 -8.80 -12.92
C ASP A 59 4.81 -9.89 -12.79
N ASP A 60 5.15 -11.14 -13.11
CA ASP A 60 4.20 -12.25 -13.09
C ASP A 60 3.89 -12.71 -11.65
N VAL A 61 4.94 -12.84 -10.82
CA VAL A 61 4.82 -13.21 -9.41
C VAL A 61 4.04 -12.16 -8.64
N GLN A 62 4.39 -10.87 -8.80
CA GLN A 62 3.75 -9.81 -8.04
C GLN A 62 2.30 -9.57 -8.44
N LEU A 63 1.97 -9.67 -9.74
CA LEU A 63 0.57 -9.57 -10.17
C LEU A 63 -0.25 -10.77 -9.68
N ALA A 64 0.26 -12.00 -9.79
CA ALA A 64 -0.45 -13.18 -9.32
C ALA A 64 -0.76 -13.10 -7.82
N LEU A 65 0.23 -12.67 -7.00
CA LEU A 65 0.04 -12.49 -5.57
C LEU A 65 -0.97 -11.39 -5.25
N PHE A 66 -0.90 -10.26 -5.95
CA PHE A 66 -1.84 -9.15 -5.83
C PHE A 66 -3.27 -9.61 -6.13
N VAL A 67 -3.51 -10.28 -7.25
CA VAL A 67 -4.85 -10.78 -7.64
C VAL A 67 -5.40 -11.75 -6.59
N LEU A 68 -4.56 -12.65 -6.04
CA LEU A 68 -4.98 -13.57 -4.98
C LEU A 68 -5.30 -12.87 -3.66
N TYR A 69 -4.67 -11.73 -3.37
CA TYR A 69 -5.02 -10.92 -2.20
C TYR A 69 -6.31 -10.12 -2.40
N GLU A 70 -6.59 -9.65 -3.62
CA GLU A 70 -7.81 -8.88 -3.91
C GLU A 70 -9.10 -9.67 -3.63
N LEU A 71 -9.05 -11.00 -3.64
CA LEU A 71 -10.18 -11.85 -3.22
C LEU A 71 -10.59 -11.62 -1.76
N HIS A 72 -9.70 -11.08 -0.92
CA HIS A 72 -9.94 -10.81 0.50
C HIS A 72 -10.27 -9.34 0.81
N TYR A 73 -10.42 -8.51 -0.21
CA TYR A 73 -10.81 -7.10 -0.12
C TYR A 73 -12.16 -6.86 -0.80
N GLY A 74 -12.23 -5.93 -1.73
CA GLY A 74 -13.45 -5.64 -2.48
C GLY A 74 -13.83 -6.68 -3.54
N GLY A 75 -12.99 -7.69 -3.74
CA GLY A 75 -13.19 -8.72 -4.74
C GLY A 75 -12.88 -8.26 -6.17
N ILE A 76 -13.12 -9.13 -7.13
CA ILE A 76 -12.84 -8.92 -8.55
C ILE A 76 -14.13 -9.14 -9.36
N ALA A 77 -14.46 -8.21 -10.23
CA ALA A 77 -15.69 -8.25 -11.01
C ALA A 77 -15.79 -9.54 -11.84
N GLY A 78 -16.92 -10.23 -11.70
CA GLY A 78 -17.18 -11.49 -12.40
C GLY A 78 -16.49 -12.72 -11.80
N VAL A 79 -15.82 -12.59 -10.65
CA VAL A 79 -15.28 -13.71 -9.87
C VAL A 79 -16.25 -14.04 -8.74
N ASP A 80 -16.47 -15.33 -8.49
CA ASP A 80 -17.33 -15.82 -7.43
C ASP A 80 -16.68 -15.62 -6.06
N ASP A 81 -17.39 -15.00 -5.12
CA ASP A 81 -16.92 -14.75 -3.76
C ASP A 81 -16.58 -16.04 -2.99
N ASP A 82 -17.19 -17.17 -3.32
CA ASP A 82 -16.85 -18.48 -2.74
C ASP A 82 -15.40 -18.92 -3.02
N LEU A 83 -14.73 -18.30 -4.00
CA LEU A 83 -13.34 -18.56 -4.31
C LEU A 83 -12.35 -17.94 -3.31
N GLU A 84 -12.77 -16.99 -2.47
CA GLU A 84 -11.91 -16.36 -1.45
C GLU A 84 -11.15 -17.39 -0.61
N TRP A 85 -11.83 -18.48 -0.22
CA TRP A 85 -11.28 -19.52 0.64
C TRP A 85 -10.99 -20.84 -0.10
N ASN A 86 -10.91 -20.80 -1.43
CA ASN A 86 -10.62 -21.99 -2.21
C ASN A 86 -9.23 -22.56 -1.87
N PRO A 87 -9.12 -23.85 -1.51
CA PRO A 87 -7.87 -24.45 -1.03
C PRO A 87 -6.75 -24.48 -2.08
N ASP A 88 -7.06 -24.60 -3.38
CA ASP A 88 -6.05 -24.61 -4.43
C ASP A 88 -5.47 -23.21 -4.66
N LEU A 89 -6.29 -22.16 -4.57
CA LEU A 89 -5.83 -20.77 -4.62
C LEU A 89 -4.98 -20.44 -3.40
N LEU A 90 -5.41 -20.84 -2.19
CA LEU A 90 -4.65 -20.65 -0.96
C LEU A 90 -3.31 -21.41 -0.99
N ALA A 91 -3.26 -22.61 -1.59
CA ALA A 91 -2.03 -23.37 -1.72
C ALA A 91 -1.03 -22.70 -2.70
N ALA A 92 -1.51 -22.11 -3.81
CA ALA A 92 -0.69 -21.33 -4.73
C ALA A 92 -0.17 -20.05 -4.06
N ARG A 93 -1.07 -19.30 -3.39
CA ARG A 93 -0.71 -18.09 -2.64
C ARG A 93 0.35 -18.36 -1.59
N ALA A 94 0.24 -19.45 -0.83
CA ALA A 94 1.22 -19.79 0.20
C ALA A 94 2.64 -19.96 -0.35
N VAL A 95 2.81 -20.47 -1.58
CA VAL A 95 4.14 -20.56 -2.24
C VAL A 95 4.68 -19.15 -2.52
N LEU A 96 3.85 -18.27 -3.07
CA LEU A 96 4.22 -16.89 -3.40
C LEU A 96 4.54 -16.09 -2.14
N GLU A 97 3.74 -16.22 -1.08
CA GLU A 97 3.93 -15.55 0.21
C GLU A 97 5.26 -15.92 0.87
N VAL A 98 5.64 -17.21 0.85
CA VAL A 98 6.93 -17.66 1.41
C VAL A 98 8.09 -17.01 0.68
N ALA A 99 8.04 -16.96 -0.65
CA ALA A 99 9.09 -16.35 -1.46
C ALA A 99 9.13 -14.82 -1.28
N HIS A 100 7.97 -14.17 -1.29
CA HIS A 100 7.85 -12.74 -1.10
C HIS A 100 8.38 -12.31 0.28
N GLU A 101 7.94 -12.97 1.36
CA GLU A 101 8.43 -12.67 2.71
C GLU A 101 9.94 -12.88 2.82
N ALA A 102 10.47 -13.96 2.24
CA ALA A 102 11.91 -14.22 2.24
C ALA A 102 12.68 -13.12 1.51
N ALA A 103 12.17 -12.63 0.38
CA ALA A 103 12.78 -11.54 -0.38
C ALA A 103 12.73 -10.21 0.41
N VAL A 104 11.60 -9.88 1.02
CA VAL A 104 11.49 -8.69 1.90
C VAL A 104 12.46 -8.79 3.08
N ARG A 105 12.52 -9.94 3.76
CA ARG A 105 13.45 -10.15 4.89
C ARG A 105 14.93 -10.05 4.48
N ALA A 106 15.26 -10.46 3.27
CA ALA A 106 16.62 -10.35 2.73
C ALA A 106 17.00 -8.90 2.38
N ALA A 107 16.03 -8.10 1.94
CA ALA A 107 16.23 -6.69 1.58
C ALA A 107 16.29 -5.76 2.80
N VAL A 108 15.68 -6.16 3.94
CA VAL A 108 15.54 -5.33 5.13
C VAL A 108 16.80 -5.43 6.01
N PRO A 109 17.47 -4.31 6.32
CA PRO A 109 18.53 -4.30 7.33
C PRO A 109 17.95 -4.66 8.71
N ARG A 110 18.74 -5.29 9.56
CA ARG A 110 18.31 -5.57 10.94
C ARG A 110 18.45 -4.30 11.77
N PRO A 111 17.34 -3.70 12.25
CA PRO A 111 17.42 -2.56 13.14
C PRO A 111 18.08 -2.93 14.48
N GLU A 112 18.69 -1.94 15.14
CA GLU A 112 19.14 -2.08 16.51
C GLU A 112 17.95 -2.34 17.46
N ARG A 113 18.11 -3.24 18.41
CA ARG A 113 17.03 -3.60 19.34
C ARG A 113 17.00 -2.64 20.53
N PRO A 114 15.96 -1.82 20.69
CA PRO A 114 15.77 -1.02 21.91
C PRO A 114 15.31 -1.88 23.09
N ALA A 115 15.25 -1.26 24.27
CA ALA A 115 14.54 -1.87 25.39
C ALA A 115 13.06 -2.06 25.04
N PRO A 116 12.39 -3.13 25.53
CA PRO A 116 10.99 -3.40 25.22
C PRO A 116 10.04 -2.54 26.06
N THR A 117 10.19 -1.22 26.00
CA THR A 117 9.32 -0.22 26.62
C THR A 117 8.70 0.67 25.53
N ALA A 118 7.53 1.22 25.80
CA ALA A 118 6.83 2.06 24.84
C ALA A 118 7.69 3.24 24.35
N GLU A 119 8.38 3.90 25.27
CA GLU A 119 9.26 5.04 24.96
C GLU A 119 10.46 4.64 24.11
N ALA A 120 11.13 3.54 24.43
CA ALA A 120 12.33 3.11 23.71
C ALA A 120 12.00 2.61 22.30
N VAL A 121 10.90 1.89 22.15
CA VAL A 121 10.41 1.43 20.83
C VAL A 121 10.00 2.62 19.97
N SER A 122 9.22 3.56 20.52
CA SER A 122 8.83 4.78 19.80
C SER A 122 10.06 5.58 19.36
N ALA A 123 11.04 5.79 20.24
CA ALA A 123 12.28 6.50 19.90
C ALA A 123 13.07 5.79 18.78
N ALA A 124 13.14 4.45 18.81
CA ALA A 124 13.82 3.68 17.77
C ALA A 124 13.09 3.77 16.42
N LEU A 125 11.75 3.78 16.41
CA LEU A 125 10.96 3.96 15.19
C LEU A 125 11.14 5.36 14.61
N PHE A 126 11.11 6.42 15.44
CA PHE A 126 11.40 7.78 14.98
C PHE A 126 12.83 7.94 14.43
N ALA A 127 13.81 7.27 15.04
CA ALA A 127 15.19 7.27 14.53
C ALA A 127 15.24 6.59 13.15
N LEU A 128 14.62 5.42 13.00
CA LEU A 128 14.56 4.66 11.74
C LEU A 128 13.89 5.46 10.62
N THR A 129 12.78 6.13 10.90
CA THR A 129 11.99 6.87 9.90
C THR A 129 12.53 8.27 9.63
N GLY A 130 13.32 8.83 10.56
CA GLY A 130 13.94 10.15 10.43
C GLY A 130 15.24 10.15 9.63
N GLU A 131 15.80 9.00 9.26
CA GLU A 131 17.01 8.92 8.46
C GLU A 131 16.76 9.43 7.03
N ASP A 132 17.53 10.45 6.61
CA ASP A 132 17.49 10.95 5.21
C ASP A 132 18.27 9.99 4.32
N SER A 133 17.58 9.02 3.77
CA SER A 133 18.18 7.91 3.01
C SER A 133 18.47 8.24 1.54
N GLY A 134 18.48 9.52 1.13
CA GLY A 134 18.92 9.91 -0.22
C GLY A 134 17.87 10.66 -1.05
N PRO A 135 17.79 10.41 -2.39
CA PRO A 135 16.90 11.15 -3.28
C PRO A 135 15.44 11.03 -2.86
N SER A 136 14.77 12.18 -2.66
CA SER A 136 13.38 12.23 -2.18
C SER A 136 12.41 12.50 -3.32
N LEU A 137 11.50 11.58 -3.56
CA LEU A 137 10.42 11.74 -4.55
C LEU A 137 9.55 12.96 -4.23
N SER A 138 9.20 13.19 -2.97
CA SER A 138 8.37 14.33 -2.57
C SER A 138 9.05 15.67 -2.82
N ARG A 139 10.35 15.78 -2.53
CA ARG A 139 11.13 16.99 -2.88
C ARG A 139 11.24 17.20 -4.38
N TRP A 140 11.36 16.11 -5.15
CA TRP A 140 11.38 16.19 -6.62
C TRP A 140 10.04 16.66 -7.16
N VAL A 141 8.93 16.12 -6.69
CA VAL A 141 7.57 16.54 -7.05
C VAL A 141 7.34 18.01 -6.70
N ALA A 142 7.70 18.44 -5.51
CA ALA A 142 7.56 19.84 -5.10
C ALA A 142 8.27 20.82 -6.05
N ARG A 143 9.44 20.44 -6.58
CA ARG A 143 10.34 21.38 -7.28
C ARG A 143 10.35 21.24 -8.79
N LYS A 144 10.18 20.01 -9.31
CA LYS A 144 10.47 19.69 -10.72
C LYS A 144 9.28 19.11 -11.49
N ALA A 145 8.35 18.37 -10.83
CA ALA A 145 7.25 17.71 -11.51
C ALA A 145 6.39 18.69 -12.31
N ASP A 146 6.03 18.34 -13.51
CA ASP A 146 4.95 18.96 -14.27
C ASP A 146 3.64 18.20 -14.11
N ARG A 147 2.57 18.60 -14.81
CA ARG A 147 1.26 17.96 -14.71
C ARG A 147 1.27 16.49 -15.14
N SER A 148 2.12 16.11 -16.07
CA SER A 148 2.23 14.72 -16.52
C SER A 148 2.84 13.83 -15.43
N HIS A 149 3.88 14.27 -14.76
CA HIS A 149 4.49 13.59 -13.62
C HIS A 149 3.52 13.49 -12.44
N ILE A 150 2.71 14.52 -12.17
CA ILE A 150 1.69 14.50 -11.11
C ILE A 150 0.62 13.44 -11.41
N ARG A 151 0.14 13.36 -12.64
CA ARG A 151 -0.83 12.33 -13.04
C ARG A 151 -0.22 10.93 -12.92
N GLU A 152 1.01 10.74 -13.35
CA GLU A 152 1.72 9.47 -13.20
C GLU A 152 1.92 9.09 -11.72
N PHE A 153 2.28 10.06 -10.87
CA PHE A 153 2.36 9.87 -9.43
C PHE A 153 1.03 9.39 -8.82
N LEU A 154 -0.08 10.00 -9.20
CA LEU A 154 -1.41 9.58 -8.73
C LEU A 154 -1.76 8.17 -9.20
N VAL A 155 -1.41 7.80 -10.44
CA VAL A 155 -1.56 6.43 -10.94
C VAL A 155 -0.76 5.44 -10.11
N GLN A 156 0.50 5.75 -9.77
CA GLN A 156 1.33 4.90 -8.90
C GLN A 156 0.70 4.72 -7.51
N LYS A 157 0.12 5.77 -6.94
CA LYS A 157 -0.52 5.73 -5.62
C LYS A 157 -1.89 5.04 -5.61
N SER A 158 -2.61 5.02 -6.75
CA SER A 158 -4.00 4.57 -6.83
C SER A 158 -4.25 3.13 -6.38
N VAL A 159 -3.27 2.23 -6.55
CA VAL A 159 -3.41 0.81 -6.18
C VAL A 159 -3.48 0.56 -4.67
N TYR A 160 -2.98 1.50 -3.87
CA TYR A 160 -3.14 1.47 -2.41
C TYR A 160 -4.15 2.52 -1.94
N THR A 161 -3.95 3.80 -2.33
CA THR A 161 -4.65 4.91 -1.69
C THR A 161 -6.17 4.91 -1.95
N LEU A 162 -6.65 4.27 -3.04
CA LEU A 162 -8.10 4.07 -3.25
C LEU A 162 -8.71 2.96 -2.36
N LYS A 163 -7.90 2.23 -1.60
CA LYS A 163 -8.34 1.32 -0.51
C LYS A 163 -7.51 1.54 0.76
N GLU A 164 -7.14 2.77 1.00
CA GLU A 164 -6.34 3.17 2.16
C GLU A 164 -6.94 2.68 3.46
N ALA A 165 -6.07 2.30 4.39
CA ALA A 165 -6.40 1.71 5.69
C ALA A 165 -6.85 0.22 5.68
N ASP A 166 -7.43 -0.31 4.59
CA ASP A 166 -7.95 -1.67 4.56
C ASP A 166 -6.91 -2.74 4.95
N PRO A 167 -5.66 -2.75 4.42
CA PRO A 167 -4.68 -3.77 4.78
C PRO A 167 -4.32 -3.77 6.27
N HIS A 168 -4.28 -2.62 6.91
CA HIS A 168 -3.95 -2.48 8.33
C HIS A 168 -5.13 -2.82 9.24
N SER A 169 -6.37 -2.67 8.76
CA SER A 169 -7.59 -3.03 9.49
C SER A 169 -7.64 -4.51 9.89
N TRP A 170 -6.98 -5.40 9.15
CA TRP A 170 -6.86 -6.82 9.50
C TRP A 170 -6.18 -7.06 10.84
N ALA A 171 -5.41 -6.11 11.37
CA ALA A 171 -4.78 -6.22 12.68
C ALA A 171 -5.77 -6.02 13.84
N ILE A 172 -6.89 -5.31 13.65
CA ILE A 172 -7.85 -4.99 14.71
C ILE A 172 -8.29 -6.22 15.53
N PRO A 173 -8.75 -7.34 14.92
CA PRO A 173 -9.16 -8.53 15.68
C PRO A 173 -8.00 -9.27 16.34
N ARG A 174 -6.74 -8.97 15.97
CA ARG A 174 -5.54 -9.70 16.41
C ARG A 174 -4.79 -9.03 17.55
N LEU A 175 -5.16 -7.78 17.85
CA LEU A 175 -4.59 -6.99 18.95
C LEU A 175 -5.55 -6.94 20.13
N SER A 176 -5.04 -6.45 21.26
CA SER A 176 -5.80 -6.23 22.49
C SER A 176 -5.28 -4.99 23.24
N GLY A 177 -6.03 -4.57 24.25
CA GLY A 177 -5.64 -3.49 25.16
C GLY A 177 -5.29 -2.17 24.45
N ARG A 178 -4.23 -1.51 24.93
CA ARG A 178 -3.75 -0.20 24.47
C ARG A 178 -3.46 -0.19 22.95
N ALA A 179 -2.74 -1.19 22.44
CA ALA A 179 -2.40 -1.27 21.04
C ALA A 179 -3.63 -1.38 20.11
N LYS A 180 -4.66 -2.17 20.51
CA LYS A 180 -5.91 -2.22 19.76
C LYS A 180 -6.62 -0.87 19.77
N SER A 181 -6.70 -0.21 20.92
CA SER A 181 -7.38 1.08 21.05
C SER A 181 -6.72 2.13 20.15
N ALA A 182 -5.39 2.19 20.17
CA ALA A 182 -4.61 3.09 19.33
C ALA A 182 -4.82 2.82 17.83
N LEU A 183 -4.81 1.55 17.42
CA LEU A 183 -5.09 1.19 16.02
C LEU A 183 -6.50 1.62 15.60
N VAL A 184 -7.51 1.37 16.44
CA VAL A 184 -8.91 1.74 16.12
C VAL A 184 -9.07 3.25 16.06
N GLU A 185 -8.34 4.03 16.85
CA GLU A 185 -8.34 5.49 16.80
C GLU A 185 -7.82 5.99 15.45
N ILE A 186 -6.62 5.53 15.01
CA ILE A 186 -6.06 5.85 13.70
C ILE A 186 -7.04 5.43 12.59
N GLN A 187 -7.49 4.17 12.59
CA GLN A 187 -8.41 3.66 11.56
C GLN A 187 -9.76 4.41 11.54
N SER A 188 -10.24 4.91 12.69
CA SER A 188 -11.45 5.74 12.72
C SER A 188 -11.28 7.01 11.90
N ASP A 189 -10.13 7.66 12.00
CA ASP A 189 -9.84 8.88 11.23
C ASP A 189 -9.64 8.55 9.75
N GLU A 190 -8.93 7.47 9.42
CA GLU A 190 -8.76 6.96 8.06
C GLU A 190 -10.12 6.70 7.38
N TYR A 191 -11.07 6.13 8.11
CA TYR A 191 -12.44 5.91 7.64
C TYR A 191 -13.36 7.14 7.86
N GLY A 192 -12.79 8.33 8.05
CA GLY A 192 -13.49 9.62 8.05
C GLY A 192 -14.31 9.92 9.30
N GLY A 193 -14.06 9.25 10.43
CA GLY A 193 -14.78 9.46 11.68
C GLY A 193 -16.29 9.27 11.53
N GLY A 194 -16.73 8.28 10.75
CA GLY A 194 -18.14 8.02 10.43
C GLY A 194 -18.74 8.97 9.37
N ARG A 195 -17.93 9.71 8.65
CA ARG A 195 -18.34 10.62 7.57
C ARG A 195 -17.83 10.11 6.22
N PRO A 196 -18.66 9.47 5.37
CA PRO A 196 -18.19 8.84 4.11
C PRO A 196 -17.39 9.76 3.20
N LYS A 197 -17.74 11.05 3.13
CA LYS A 197 -17.02 12.05 2.31
C LYS A 197 -15.63 12.42 2.85
N ARG A 198 -15.29 11.98 4.07
CA ARG A 198 -14.00 12.19 4.72
C ARG A 198 -13.16 10.92 4.82
N ILE A 199 -13.63 9.80 4.28
CA ILE A 199 -12.78 8.61 4.10
C ILE A 199 -11.60 9.00 3.23
N HIS A 200 -10.37 8.69 3.64
CA HIS A 200 -9.16 9.13 2.93
C HIS A 200 -9.14 8.63 1.49
N SER A 201 -9.54 7.39 1.23
CA SER A 201 -9.70 6.88 -0.15
C SER A 201 -10.71 7.68 -0.99
N ALA A 202 -11.79 8.18 -0.38
CA ALA A 202 -12.77 9.02 -1.07
C ALA A 202 -12.22 10.43 -1.35
N ILE A 203 -11.42 10.99 -0.44
CA ILE A 203 -10.73 12.26 -0.66
C ILE A 203 -9.68 12.10 -1.78
N PHE A 204 -8.92 11.00 -1.79
CA PHE A 204 -7.95 10.71 -2.86
C PHE A 204 -8.63 10.51 -4.21
N ALA A 205 -9.78 9.85 -4.27
CA ALA A 205 -10.58 9.72 -5.48
C ALA A 205 -10.95 11.10 -6.07
N ARG A 206 -11.28 12.09 -5.24
CA ARG A 206 -11.50 13.48 -5.69
C ARG A 206 -10.23 14.11 -6.26
N THR A 207 -9.10 13.89 -5.61
CA THR A 207 -7.78 14.34 -6.14
C THR A 207 -7.51 13.75 -7.51
N MET A 208 -7.78 12.46 -7.73
CA MET A 208 -7.64 11.82 -9.04
C MET A 208 -8.55 12.44 -10.10
N ARG A 209 -9.84 12.64 -9.80
CA ARG A 209 -10.78 13.31 -10.73
C ARG A 209 -10.34 14.72 -11.09
N ALA A 210 -9.87 15.51 -10.10
CA ALA A 210 -9.37 16.86 -10.34
C ALA A 210 -8.11 16.87 -11.22
N ALA A 211 -7.35 15.77 -11.25
CA ALA A 211 -6.23 15.59 -12.18
C ALA A 211 -6.63 14.99 -13.55
N GLY A 212 -7.93 14.78 -13.80
CA GLY A 212 -8.43 14.19 -15.03
C GLY A 212 -8.13 12.69 -15.15
N LEU A 213 -8.12 11.97 -14.02
CA LEU A 213 -7.92 10.52 -13.94
C LEU A 213 -9.23 9.83 -13.51
N ASP A 214 -9.37 8.58 -13.93
CA ASP A 214 -10.42 7.69 -13.43
C ASP A 214 -10.12 7.34 -11.97
N ASP A 215 -11.12 7.36 -11.12
CA ASP A 215 -11.01 7.12 -9.68
C ASP A 215 -11.56 5.75 -9.25
N ALA A 216 -11.95 4.89 -10.20
CA ALA A 216 -12.34 3.53 -9.89
C ALA A 216 -11.12 2.69 -9.47
N TYR A 217 -11.27 1.97 -8.36
CA TYR A 217 -10.20 1.12 -7.83
C TYR A 217 -9.79 0.07 -8.88
N GLY A 218 -8.49 -0.11 -9.05
CA GLY A 218 -7.91 -1.10 -9.95
C GLY A 218 -7.76 -0.66 -11.41
N THR A 219 -8.34 0.49 -11.84
CA THR A 219 -8.25 0.98 -13.22
C THR A 219 -6.82 1.02 -13.76
N TYR A 220 -5.85 1.31 -12.93
CA TYR A 220 -4.47 1.50 -13.34
C TYR A 220 -3.51 0.37 -12.95
N VAL A 221 -4.00 -0.76 -12.46
CA VAL A 221 -3.15 -1.91 -12.10
C VAL A 221 -2.24 -2.32 -13.25
N ASP A 222 -2.74 -2.32 -14.48
CA ASP A 222 -1.96 -2.71 -15.66
C ASP A 222 -0.81 -1.75 -16.01
N LEU A 223 -0.84 -0.55 -15.47
CA LEU A 223 0.18 0.47 -15.71
C LEU A 223 1.28 0.48 -14.66
N VAL A 224 1.01 0.06 -13.43
CA VAL A 224 1.99 0.13 -12.35
C VAL A 224 3.01 -1.01 -12.43
N PRO A 225 4.29 -0.77 -12.09
CA PRO A 225 5.34 -1.78 -12.11
C PRO A 225 5.19 -2.78 -10.95
N ALA A 226 5.87 -3.93 -11.08
CA ALA A 226 5.89 -4.97 -10.07
C ALA A 226 6.31 -4.47 -8.68
N VAL A 227 7.28 -3.58 -8.59
CA VAL A 227 7.76 -3.01 -7.32
C VAL A 227 6.67 -2.30 -6.53
N ASN A 228 5.72 -1.66 -7.22
CA ASN A 228 4.56 -1.02 -6.58
C ASN A 228 3.58 -2.06 -6.03
N LEU A 229 3.31 -3.11 -6.81
CA LEU A 229 2.51 -4.24 -6.33
C LEU A 229 3.20 -4.96 -5.15
N ALA A 230 4.54 -5.06 -5.15
CA ALA A 230 5.29 -5.66 -4.06
C ALA A 230 5.11 -4.89 -2.74
N ALA A 231 5.10 -3.56 -2.76
CA ALA A 231 4.83 -2.75 -1.57
C ALA A 231 3.44 -3.06 -1.01
N LEU A 232 2.41 -3.07 -1.84
CA LEU A 232 1.04 -3.41 -1.43
C LEU A 232 0.89 -4.87 -1.00
N ASN A 233 1.52 -5.81 -1.70
CA ASN A 233 1.53 -7.22 -1.33
C ASN A 233 2.19 -7.44 0.05
N THR A 234 3.19 -6.63 0.40
CA THR A 234 3.81 -6.66 1.74
C THR A 234 2.81 -6.26 2.82
N MET A 235 2.02 -5.21 2.61
CA MET A 235 0.95 -4.80 3.53
C MET A 235 -0.09 -5.93 3.69
N SER A 236 -0.55 -6.50 2.58
CA SER A 236 -1.55 -7.59 2.57
C SER A 236 -1.03 -8.83 3.26
N LEU A 237 0.23 -9.22 3.01
CA LEU A 237 0.89 -10.31 3.71
C LEU A 237 0.88 -10.09 5.24
N PHE A 238 1.30 -8.92 5.68
CA PHE A 238 1.35 -8.61 7.11
C PHE A 238 -0.04 -8.56 7.73
N GLY A 239 -0.99 -7.94 7.05
CA GLY A 239 -2.37 -7.82 7.47
C GLY A 239 -3.07 -9.17 7.57
N LEU A 240 -2.99 -10.04 6.57
CA LEU A 240 -3.72 -11.30 6.52
C LEU A 240 -3.15 -12.40 7.42
N HIS A 241 -1.88 -12.31 7.86
CA HIS A 241 -1.25 -13.34 8.69
C HIS A 241 -1.15 -12.95 10.16
N ARG A 242 -1.87 -13.67 11.05
CA ARG A 242 -1.81 -13.44 12.50
C ARG A 242 -0.39 -13.53 13.07
N ARG A 243 0.48 -14.38 12.51
CA ARG A 243 1.88 -14.52 12.93
C ARG A 243 2.69 -13.25 12.67
N LEU A 244 2.26 -12.40 11.74
CA LEU A 244 2.90 -11.12 11.36
C LEU A 244 2.18 -9.91 11.98
N ARG A 245 1.39 -10.10 13.05
CA ARG A 245 0.67 -8.99 13.70
C ARG A 245 1.59 -7.90 14.25
N GLY A 246 2.82 -8.24 14.64
CA GLY A 246 3.83 -7.25 15.00
C GLY A 246 4.34 -6.49 13.78
N ALA A 247 4.53 -7.19 12.65
CA ALA A 247 5.00 -6.57 11.41
C ALA A 247 3.98 -5.58 10.83
N VAL A 248 2.68 -5.91 10.80
CA VAL A 248 1.67 -4.94 10.33
C VAL A 248 1.59 -3.70 11.22
N VAL A 249 1.77 -3.86 12.53
CA VAL A 249 1.83 -2.72 13.47
C VAL A 249 3.05 -1.84 13.22
N GLY A 250 4.22 -2.46 13.05
CA GLY A 250 5.45 -1.72 12.73
C GLY A 250 5.38 -1.02 11.37
N HIS A 251 4.79 -1.68 10.37
CA HIS A 251 4.57 -1.11 9.05
C HIS A 251 3.69 0.14 9.11
N LEU A 252 2.52 0.05 9.78
CA LEU A 252 1.64 1.20 9.96
C LEU A 252 2.35 2.34 10.71
N ALA A 253 3.07 2.03 11.80
CA ALA A 253 3.78 3.06 12.55
C ALA A 253 4.80 3.82 11.68
N ALA A 254 5.57 3.13 10.85
CA ALA A 254 6.50 3.78 9.92
C ALA A 254 5.75 4.57 8.83
N PHE A 255 4.61 4.07 8.36
CA PHE A 255 3.79 4.74 7.35
C PHE A 255 3.27 6.09 7.88
N GLU A 256 2.69 6.12 9.09
CA GLU A 256 2.23 7.34 9.76
C GLU A 256 3.38 8.33 10.03
N MET A 257 4.54 7.84 10.49
CA MET A 257 5.70 8.67 10.80
C MET A 257 6.36 9.29 9.56
N THR A 258 6.09 8.79 8.36
CA THR A 258 6.75 9.23 7.12
C THR A 258 5.80 9.93 6.14
N SER A 259 4.57 10.24 6.52
CA SER A 259 3.55 10.78 5.61
C SER A 259 3.41 12.30 5.67
N SER A 260 3.46 12.94 6.84
CA SER A 260 3.20 14.37 7.02
C SER A 260 4.11 15.29 6.17
N VAL A 261 5.43 15.13 6.27
CA VAL A 261 6.38 15.97 5.51
C VAL A 261 6.30 15.74 4.00
N PRO A 262 6.27 14.49 3.50
CA PRO A 262 6.03 14.24 2.08
C PRO A 262 4.69 14.78 1.59
N SER A 263 3.59 14.65 2.34
CA SER A 263 2.27 15.15 1.95
C SER A 263 2.29 16.66 1.72
N ARG A 264 2.92 17.43 2.62
CA ARG A 264 3.10 18.87 2.39
C ARG A 264 3.85 19.16 1.10
N LEU A 265 4.93 18.44 0.81
CA LEU A 265 5.73 18.63 -0.39
C LEU A 265 4.97 18.24 -1.66
N TYR A 266 4.16 17.17 -1.61
CA TYR A 266 3.27 16.81 -2.72
C TYR A 266 2.24 17.91 -2.97
N GLY A 267 1.55 18.39 -1.94
CA GLY A 267 0.61 19.52 -2.04
C GLY A 267 1.25 20.77 -2.67
N ASP A 268 2.49 21.11 -2.29
CA ASP A 268 3.25 22.20 -2.89
C ASP A 268 3.51 21.98 -4.39
N GLY A 269 3.85 20.76 -4.79
CA GLY A 269 4.03 20.38 -6.20
C GLY A 269 2.74 20.53 -7.01
N PHE A 270 1.60 20.10 -6.45
CA PHE A 270 0.29 20.26 -7.08
C PHE A 270 -0.09 21.72 -7.25
N ARG A 271 0.04 22.56 -6.19
CA ARG A 271 -0.23 24.00 -6.24
C ARG A 271 0.65 24.72 -7.27
N ARG A 272 1.94 24.37 -7.33
CA ARG A 272 2.87 24.91 -8.35
C ARG A 272 2.42 24.62 -9.78
N ASN A 273 1.72 23.49 -10.00
CA ASN A 273 1.17 23.11 -11.30
C ASN A 273 -0.27 23.59 -11.53
N GLY A 274 -0.80 24.49 -10.68
CA GLY A 274 -2.10 25.13 -10.85
C GLY A 274 -3.29 24.19 -10.53
N PHE A 275 -3.10 23.18 -9.70
CA PHE A 275 -4.19 22.41 -9.13
C PHE A 275 -4.85 23.18 -7.99
N ASP A 276 -6.16 23.03 -7.84
CA ASP A 276 -6.97 23.71 -6.84
C ASP A 276 -6.97 23.02 -5.46
N ALA A 277 -7.75 23.57 -4.53
CA ALA A 277 -7.86 23.01 -3.18
C ALA A 277 -8.51 21.62 -3.14
N ASP A 278 -9.39 21.28 -4.09
CA ASP A 278 -9.98 19.95 -4.18
C ASP A 278 -8.95 18.89 -4.54
N ALA A 279 -8.02 19.23 -5.44
CA ALA A 279 -6.92 18.34 -5.82
C ALA A 279 -5.86 18.19 -4.72
N THR A 280 -5.70 19.16 -3.82
CA THR A 280 -4.69 19.11 -2.76
C THR A 280 -5.24 18.65 -1.41
N TRP A 281 -6.56 18.53 -1.27
CA TRP A 281 -7.19 18.21 0.02
C TRP A 281 -6.66 16.94 0.66
N TYR A 282 -6.46 15.87 -0.11
CA TYR A 282 -5.89 14.62 0.39
C TYR A 282 -4.55 14.85 1.12
N PHE A 283 -3.66 15.63 0.50
CA PHE A 283 -2.35 15.93 1.07
C PHE A 283 -2.44 16.87 2.26
N ASP A 284 -3.35 17.84 2.23
CA ASP A 284 -3.54 18.80 3.32
C ASP A 284 -4.13 18.12 4.57
N GLU A 285 -5.07 17.18 4.41
CA GLU A 285 -5.63 16.38 5.50
C GLU A 285 -4.51 15.60 6.22
N HIS A 286 -3.59 14.97 5.47
CA HIS A 286 -2.48 14.20 6.04
C HIS A 286 -1.42 15.07 6.76
N VAL A 287 -1.29 16.34 6.41
CA VAL A 287 -0.40 17.25 7.16
C VAL A 287 -0.92 17.49 8.58
N GLU A 288 -2.25 17.59 8.74
CA GLU A 288 -2.88 17.88 10.04
C GLU A 288 -3.04 16.59 10.88
N ALA A 289 -3.52 15.50 10.28
CA ALA A 289 -3.82 14.25 10.96
C ALA A 289 -2.54 13.54 11.44
N ASP A 290 -1.53 13.45 10.59
CA ASP A 290 -0.35 12.61 10.86
C ASP A 290 0.56 13.17 11.95
N ALA A 291 0.54 14.46 12.22
CA ALA A 291 1.26 15.03 13.36
C ALA A 291 0.78 14.46 14.73
N VAL A 292 -0.46 13.95 14.78
CA VAL A 292 -1.04 13.26 15.95
C VAL A 292 -0.86 11.74 15.81
N HIS A 293 -1.14 11.21 14.63
CA HIS A 293 -1.09 9.76 14.35
C HIS A 293 0.32 9.19 14.54
N GLU A 294 1.39 9.91 14.16
CA GLU A 294 2.77 9.43 14.36
C GLU A 294 3.08 9.14 15.84
N GLN A 295 2.55 9.95 16.77
CA GLN A 295 2.76 9.75 18.20
C GLN A 295 1.93 8.56 18.71
N ILE A 296 0.67 8.46 18.29
CA ILE A 296 -0.21 7.34 18.62
C ILE A 296 0.36 6.03 18.07
N ALA A 297 0.78 6.02 16.81
CA ALA A 297 1.33 4.84 16.15
C ALA A 297 2.65 4.37 16.77
N GLY A 298 3.56 5.29 17.06
CA GLY A 298 4.85 4.96 17.66
C GLY A 298 4.75 4.52 19.12
N ARG A 299 4.05 5.30 19.94
CA ARG A 299 4.04 5.11 21.39
C ARG A 299 2.94 4.17 21.87
N ASP A 300 1.69 4.39 21.41
CA ASP A 300 0.52 3.69 21.94
C ASP A 300 0.24 2.38 21.20
N LEU A 301 0.42 2.36 19.88
CA LEU A 301 0.25 1.18 19.06
C LEU A 301 1.49 0.28 19.11
N ALA A 302 2.61 0.68 18.50
CA ALA A 302 3.80 -0.15 18.37
C ALA A 302 4.49 -0.35 19.74
N GLY A 303 4.75 0.74 20.45
CA GLY A 303 5.33 0.73 21.79
C GLY A 303 4.45 -0.01 22.80
N GLY A 304 3.13 0.26 22.79
CA GLY A 304 2.17 -0.40 23.66
C GLY A 304 2.04 -1.91 23.40
N LEU A 305 2.15 -2.35 22.13
CA LEU A 305 2.18 -3.77 21.78
C LEU A 305 3.41 -4.46 22.37
N VAL A 306 4.59 -3.87 22.17
CA VAL A 306 5.87 -4.45 22.64
C VAL A 306 5.97 -4.44 24.17
N GLU A 307 5.51 -3.38 24.83
CA GLU A 307 5.47 -3.32 26.29
C GLU A 307 4.58 -4.41 26.90
N ALA A 308 3.44 -4.70 26.25
CA ALA A 308 2.52 -5.77 26.68
C ALA A 308 3.02 -7.18 26.31
N ASP A 309 3.72 -7.32 25.17
CA ASP A 309 4.28 -8.58 24.67
C ASP A 309 5.69 -8.33 24.07
N PRO A 310 6.76 -8.41 24.87
CA PRO A 310 8.12 -8.18 24.38
C PRO A 310 8.58 -9.10 23.25
N THR A 311 7.89 -10.22 23.01
CA THR A 311 8.20 -11.13 21.89
C THR A 311 7.84 -10.54 20.53
N MET A 312 7.04 -9.46 20.50
CA MET A 312 6.66 -8.75 19.28
C MET A 312 7.72 -7.73 18.80
N LEU A 313 8.74 -7.45 19.60
CA LEU A 313 9.73 -6.40 19.28
C LEU A 313 10.39 -6.60 17.91
N ASP A 314 10.89 -7.79 17.63
CA ASP A 314 11.59 -8.06 16.37
C ASP A 314 10.63 -7.95 15.15
N ASP A 315 9.38 -8.37 15.29
CA ASP A 315 8.39 -8.26 14.23
C ASP A 315 7.97 -6.80 14.00
N VAL A 316 7.81 -6.00 15.04
CA VAL A 316 7.50 -4.56 14.93
C VAL A 316 8.63 -3.83 14.21
N LEU A 317 9.88 -4.05 14.65
CA LEU A 317 11.04 -3.43 13.99
C LEU A 317 11.20 -3.89 12.54
N PHE A 318 10.98 -5.17 12.28
CA PHE A 318 11.00 -5.72 10.91
C PHE A 318 9.92 -5.06 10.04
N GLY A 319 8.69 -4.94 10.54
CA GLY A 319 7.60 -4.33 9.79
C GLY A 319 7.86 -2.87 9.43
N ALA A 320 8.39 -2.09 10.38
CA ALA A 320 8.76 -0.70 10.15
C ALA A 320 9.89 -0.58 9.10
N ALA A 321 10.95 -1.37 9.25
CA ALA A 321 12.05 -1.37 8.29
C ALA A 321 11.61 -1.89 6.90
N ALA A 322 10.68 -2.86 6.84
CA ALA A 322 10.11 -3.34 5.59
C ALA A 322 9.32 -2.25 4.87
N CYS A 323 8.50 -1.47 5.59
CA CYS A 323 7.82 -0.30 5.05
C CYS A 323 8.81 0.65 4.37
N MET A 324 9.86 1.05 5.09
CA MET A 324 10.88 1.97 4.56
C MET A 324 11.56 1.44 3.31
N VAL A 325 11.87 0.13 3.27
CA VAL A 325 12.55 -0.51 2.13
C VAL A 325 11.62 -0.59 0.92
N VAL A 326 10.41 -1.13 1.05
CA VAL A 326 9.54 -1.34 -0.11
C VAL A 326 9.03 -0.01 -0.69
N GLU A 327 8.67 0.97 0.16
CA GLU A 327 8.31 2.32 -0.29
C GLU A 327 9.52 3.05 -0.90
N GLY A 328 10.70 2.85 -0.33
CA GLY A 328 11.96 3.35 -0.88
C GLY A 328 12.26 2.79 -2.28
N MET A 329 12.00 1.50 -2.53
CA MET A 329 12.13 0.89 -3.85
C MET A 329 11.17 1.50 -4.86
N VAL A 330 9.91 1.75 -4.49
CA VAL A 330 8.94 2.44 -5.34
C VAL A 330 9.42 3.85 -5.67
N GLY A 331 9.80 4.62 -4.65
CA GLY A 331 10.32 5.99 -4.85
C GLY A 331 11.55 6.04 -5.73
N ALA A 332 12.50 5.13 -5.55
CA ALA A 332 13.72 5.04 -6.35
C ALA A 332 13.41 4.68 -7.82
N HIS A 333 12.48 3.74 -8.05
CA HIS A 333 12.03 3.38 -9.40
C HIS A 333 11.44 4.58 -10.14
N VAL A 334 10.52 5.29 -9.50
CA VAL A 334 9.88 6.48 -10.08
C VAL A 334 10.89 7.56 -10.40
N LEU A 335 11.75 7.90 -9.44
CA LEU A 335 12.77 8.93 -9.61
C LEU A 335 13.76 8.59 -10.73
N ALA A 336 14.27 7.36 -10.78
CA ALA A 336 15.20 6.93 -11.80
C ALA A 336 14.61 7.07 -13.21
N ALA A 337 13.34 6.71 -13.39
CA ALA A 337 12.64 6.85 -14.66
C ALA A 337 12.48 8.32 -15.06
N TRP A 338 12.03 9.18 -14.13
CA TRP A 338 11.80 10.60 -14.40
C TRP A 338 13.09 11.38 -14.60
N GLU A 339 14.17 11.07 -13.89
CA GLU A 339 15.48 11.67 -14.10
C GLU A 339 16.12 11.27 -15.43
N ALA A 340 15.77 10.09 -15.94
CA ALA A 340 16.12 9.67 -17.30
C ALA A 340 15.22 10.29 -18.39
N GLY A 341 14.20 11.07 -18.01
CA GLY A 341 13.23 11.66 -18.95
C GLY A 341 12.20 10.68 -19.51
N GLY A 342 12.04 9.53 -18.85
CA GLY A 342 11.05 8.50 -19.20
C GLY A 342 9.84 8.46 -18.26
N SER A 343 8.91 7.54 -18.54
CA SER A 343 7.80 7.21 -17.64
C SER A 343 8.21 6.10 -16.66
N SER A 344 7.73 6.17 -15.43
CA SER A 344 7.87 5.12 -14.42
C SER A 344 6.80 4.02 -14.55
N LEU A 345 5.83 4.21 -15.43
CA LEU A 345 4.79 3.24 -15.71
C LEU A 345 5.28 2.18 -16.71
N ARG A 346 4.70 0.99 -16.65
CA ARG A 346 4.98 -0.10 -17.61
C ARG A 346 4.66 0.28 -19.06
N ARG A 347 3.65 1.11 -19.25
CA ARG A 347 3.29 1.73 -20.55
C ARG A 347 2.79 3.16 -20.29
N PRO A 348 2.96 4.07 -21.23
CA PRO A 348 2.55 5.46 -21.07
C PRO A 348 1.07 5.57 -20.71
N LEU A 349 0.75 6.54 -19.85
CA LEU A 349 -0.63 6.92 -19.57
C LEU A 349 -1.23 7.53 -20.84
N ALA A 350 -2.41 7.08 -21.23
CA ALA A 350 -3.11 7.67 -22.36
C ALA A 350 -3.34 9.19 -22.12
N GLU A 351 -3.09 10.00 -23.14
CA GLU A 351 -3.43 11.41 -23.06
C GLU A 351 -4.94 11.54 -22.80
N ALA A 352 -5.31 12.42 -21.87
CA ALA A 352 -6.72 12.75 -21.68
C ALA A 352 -7.23 13.32 -23.00
N ALA A 353 -8.34 12.78 -23.51
CA ALA A 353 -9.01 13.39 -24.65
C ALA A 353 -9.31 14.87 -24.29
N ALA A 354 -8.79 15.80 -25.10
CA ALA A 354 -8.89 17.24 -24.89
C ALA A 354 -10.33 17.73 -25.00
#